data_45357b20dd6b9217be617be1cfcddb68
#
_entry.id   45357b20dd6b9217be617be1cfcddb68
#
_cell.length_a   1.000
_cell.length_b   1.000
_cell.length_c   1.000
_cell.angle_alpha   90.00
_cell.angle_beta   90.00
_cell.angle_gamma   90.00
#
_symmetry.space_group_name_H-M   'P 1'
#
loop_
_entity.id
_entity.type
_entity.pdbx_description
1 polymer ?
#
loop_
_entity_poly.entity_id
_entity_poly.type
_entity_poly.pdbx_seq_one_letter_code
_entity_poly.pdbx_strand_id
1 'polypeptide(L)'
;MTDSFPVTVFHNPACGTSRNVLAMVEAAGYRPEVVEYLKTGWDADQLRGLFAEAGLTPREALREKEARTAAPELLEAGAGDAAILAAMAEHPILVNRPIVKTPKGAALCRPSERVFDLLERRPETFVKEDGEVV
;
A
#
# COMPACT_ATOMS: atom_id res chain seq x y z
N MET A 1 -24.18 9.49 -7.03
CA MET A 1 -24.38 8.07 -6.76
C MET A 1 -23.25 7.54 -5.91
N THR A 2 -23.61 6.85 -4.86
CA THR A 2 -22.61 6.27 -3.97
C THR A 2 -22.03 5.00 -4.61
N ASP A 3 -20.73 4.90 -4.61
CA ASP A 3 -20.06 3.68 -5.08
C ASP A 3 -20.24 2.58 -4.02
N SER A 4 -20.87 1.48 -4.40
CA SER A 4 -21.09 0.36 -3.50
C SER A 4 -19.83 -0.50 -3.31
N PHE A 5 -18.76 -0.17 -4.02
CA PHE A 5 -17.49 -0.87 -3.93
C PHE A 5 -16.37 0.16 -3.69
N PRO A 6 -16.21 0.64 -2.45
CA PRO A 6 -15.20 1.65 -2.16
C PRO A 6 -13.79 1.10 -2.28
N VAL A 7 -12.91 1.87 -2.91
CA VAL A 7 -11.50 1.52 -3.08
C VAL A 7 -10.66 2.63 -2.44
N THR A 8 -9.80 2.26 -1.49
CA THR A 8 -8.88 3.19 -0.86
C THR A 8 -7.46 2.82 -1.26
N VAL A 9 -6.70 3.77 -1.79
CA VAL A 9 -5.30 3.58 -2.17
C VAL A 9 -4.43 4.42 -1.24
N PHE A 10 -3.61 3.75 -0.44
CA PHE A 10 -2.60 4.44 0.39
C PHE A 10 -1.39 4.66 -0.50
N HIS A 11 -1.25 5.88 -0.96
CA HIS A 11 -0.49 6.26 -2.15
C HIS A 11 0.76 7.07 -1.83
N ASN A 12 1.84 6.77 -2.55
CA ASN A 12 3.04 7.60 -2.57
C ASN A 12 3.24 8.07 -4.02
N PRO A 13 3.01 9.37 -4.32
CA PRO A 13 3.10 9.85 -5.70
C PRO A 13 4.52 9.78 -6.29
N ALA A 14 5.54 9.65 -5.46
CA ALA A 14 6.91 9.47 -5.93
C ALA A 14 7.24 8.03 -6.33
N CYS A 15 6.35 7.08 -6.06
CA CYS A 15 6.59 5.66 -6.33
C CYS A 15 5.91 5.22 -7.62
N GLY A 16 6.69 4.70 -8.58
CA GLY A 16 6.14 4.23 -9.87
C GLY A 16 5.11 3.13 -9.71
N THR A 17 5.35 2.16 -8.82
CA THR A 17 4.39 1.09 -8.55
C THR A 17 3.07 1.66 -8.02
N SER A 18 3.15 2.65 -7.13
CA SER A 18 1.97 3.29 -6.57
C SER A 18 1.19 4.06 -7.63
N ARG A 19 1.88 4.76 -8.53
CA ARG A 19 1.24 5.46 -9.66
C ARG A 19 0.55 4.48 -10.60
N ASN A 20 1.19 3.34 -10.89
CA ASN A 20 0.59 2.30 -11.73
C ASN A 20 -0.69 1.75 -11.10
N VAL A 21 -0.66 1.46 -9.80
CA VAL A 21 -1.84 0.94 -9.10
C VAL A 21 -3.01 1.93 -9.18
N LEU A 22 -2.74 3.21 -8.93
CA LEU A 22 -3.77 4.23 -8.99
C LEU A 22 -4.39 4.30 -10.40
N ALA A 23 -3.55 4.28 -11.42
CA ALA A 23 -4.01 4.30 -12.81
C ALA A 23 -4.81 3.04 -13.17
N MET A 24 -4.41 1.88 -12.65
CA MET A 24 -5.13 0.62 -12.87
C MET A 24 -6.52 0.66 -12.27
N VAL A 25 -6.66 1.19 -11.05
CA VAL A 25 -7.96 1.32 -10.38
C VAL A 25 -8.87 2.23 -11.19
N GLU A 26 -8.36 3.35 -11.66
CA GLU A 26 -9.12 4.30 -12.47
C GLU A 26 -9.50 3.70 -13.83
N ALA A 27 -8.57 2.99 -14.46
CA ALA A 27 -8.82 2.31 -15.75
C ALA A 27 -9.89 1.24 -15.63
N ALA A 28 -10.02 0.61 -14.45
CA ALA A 28 -11.06 -0.38 -14.19
C ALA A 28 -12.43 0.26 -13.95
N GLY A 29 -12.51 1.59 -13.90
CA GLY A 29 -13.77 2.32 -13.77
C GLY A 29 -14.12 2.72 -12.35
N TYR A 30 -13.20 2.65 -11.42
CA TYR A 30 -13.42 3.05 -10.02
C TYR A 30 -12.94 4.47 -9.77
N ARG A 31 -13.49 5.09 -8.73
CA ARG A 31 -13.04 6.38 -8.21
C ARG A 31 -12.43 6.15 -6.83
N PRO A 32 -11.13 5.91 -6.75
CA PRO A 32 -10.53 5.58 -5.46
C PRO A 32 -10.44 6.79 -4.54
N GLU A 33 -10.53 6.52 -3.24
CA GLU A 33 -10.08 7.46 -2.23
C GLU A 33 -8.56 7.35 -2.18
N VAL A 34 -7.86 8.45 -2.42
CA VAL A 34 -6.40 8.47 -2.41
C VAL A 34 -5.93 9.07 -1.10
N VAL A 35 -5.21 8.28 -0.31
CA VAL A 35 -4.64 8.74 0.95
C VAL A 35 -3.13 8.87 0.76
N GLU A 36 -2.63 10.10 0.74
CA GLU A 36 -1.20 10.35 0.66
C GLU A 36 -0.62 10.26 2.06
N TYR A 37 -0.28 9.06 2.48
CA TYR A 37 0.09 8.76 3.87
C TYR A 37 1.36 9.48 4.35
N LEU A 38 2.21 9.95 3.42
CA LEU A 38 3.36 10.76 3.80
C LEU A 38 2.93 12.12 4.36
N LYS A 39 1.74 12.59 3.97
CA LYS A 39 1.17 13.85 4.47
C LYS A 39 0.27 13.64 5.68
N THR A 40 -0.59 12.61 5.62
CA THR A 40 -1.56 12.34 6.68
C THR A 40 -0.92 11.64 7.87
N GLY A 41 0.15 10.91 7.65
CA GLY A 41 0.79 10.08 8.66
C GLY A 41 0.02 8.79 8.93
N TRP A 42 0.56 8.00 9.82
CA TRP A 42 -0.02 6.74 10.26
C TRP A 42 -0.20 6.73 11.77
N ASP A 43 -1.23 6.04 12.22
CA ASP A 43 -1.47 5.69 13.60
C ASP A 43 -1.14 4.19 13.75
N ALA A 44 -0.49 3.81 14.84
CA ALA A 44 -0.09 2.41 15.06
C ALA A 44 -1.30 1.47 15.05
N ASP A 45 -2.43 1.88 15.60
CA ASP A 45 -3.65 1.07 15.61
C ASP A 45 -4.24 0.92 14.21
N GLN A 46 -4.20 1.98 13.42
CA GLN A 46 -4.62 1.97 12.01
C GLN A 46 -3.77 0.96 11.22
N LEU A 47 -2.46 1.02 11.40
CA LEU A 47 -1.53 0.10 10.72
C LEU A 47 -1.77 -1.34 11.14
N ARG A 48 -1.97 -1.58 12.44
CA ARG A 48 -2.21 -2.92 12.95
C ARG A 48 -3.45 -3.54 12.31
N GLY A 49 -4.53 -2.78 12.22
CA GLY A 49 -5.76 -3.24 11.59
C GLY A 49 -5.61 -3.48 10.09
N LEU A 50 -4.94 -2.55 9.41
CA LEU A 50 -4.71 -2.65 7.97
C LEU A 50 -3.83 -3.85 7.62
N PHE A 51 -2.76 -4.08 8.38
CA PHE A 51 -1.89 -5.22 8.14
C PHE A 51 -2.59 -6.54 8.43
N ALA A 52 -3.40 -6.60 9.49
CA ALA A 52 -4.18 -7.80 9.79
C ALA A 52 -5.12 -8.13 8.63
N GLU A 53 -5.78 -7.13 8.08
CA GLU A 53 -6.69 -7.29 6.94
C GLU A 53 -5.94 -7.75 5.69
N ALA A 54 -4.71 -7.27 5.50
CA ALA A 54 -3.87 -7.62 4.35
C ALA A 54 -3.10 -8.94 4.54
N GLY A 55 -3.17 -9.54 5.73
CA GLY A 55 -2.39 -10.74 6.02
C GLY A 55 -0.90 -10.49 6.11
N LEU A 56 -0.49 -9.28 6.50
CA LEU A 56 0.91 -8.87 6.59
C LEU A 56 1.35 -8.74 8.05
N THR A 57 2.57 -9.16 8.33
CA THR A 57 3.23 -8.76 9.57
C THR A 57 3.83 -7.36 9.36
N PRO A 58 4.05 -6.59 10.45
CA PRO A 58 4.73 -5.30 10.31
C PRO A 58 6.09 -5.41 9.60
N ARG A 59 6.84 -6.47 9.87
CA ARG A 59 8.14 -6.71 9.21
C ARG A 59 7.98 -6.90 7.71
N GLU A 60 6.96 -7.61 7.27
CA GLU A 60 6.71 -7.82 5.83
C GLU A 60 6.33 -6.52 5.14
N ALA A 61 5.69 -5.61 5.86
CA ALA A 61 5.27 -4.31 5.34
C ALA A 61 6.36 -3.24 5.45
N LEU A 62 7.48 -3.54 6.11
CA LEU A 62 8.57 -2.59 6.30
C LEU A 62 9.34 -2.42 4.99
N ARG A 63 9.54 -1.17 4.60
CA ARG A 63 10.35 -0.84 3.43
C ARG A 63 11.82 -0.81 3.86
N GLU A 64 12.53 -1.88 3.57
CA GLU A 64 13.92 -2.05 4.02
C GLU A 64 14.85 -0.95 3.54
N LYS A 65 14.66 -0.47 2.31
CA LYS A 65 15.51 0.57 1.74
C LYS A 65 15.49 1.83 2.61
N GLU A 66 14.31 2.28 3.02
CA GLU A 66 14.15 3.46 3.86
C GLU A 66 14.57 3.18 5.30
N ALA A 67 14.35 1.96 5.78
CA ALA A 67 14.75 1.58 7.13
C ALA A 67 16.26 1.62 7.33
N ARG A 68 17.03 1.30 6.29
CA ARG A 68 18.50 1.36 6.37
C ARG A 68 19.00 2.76 6.75
N THR A 69 18.29 3.77 6.34
CA THR A 69 18.66 5.16 6.62
C THR A 69 17.98 5.72 7.87
N ALA A 70 16.66 5.50 7.99
CA ALA A 70 15.86 6.14 9.03
C ALA A 70 15.87 5.37 10.36
N ALA A 71 15.93 4.02 10.30
CA ALA A 71 15.80 3.19 11.50
C ALA A 71 16.46 1.82 11.26
N PRO A 72 17.79 1.79 11.10
CA PRO A 72 18.49 0.54 10.77
C PRO A 72 18.33 -0.55 11.83
N GLU A 73 18.06 -0.19 13.08
CA GLU A 73 17.82 -1.13 14.17
C GLU A 73 16.60 -2.01 13.91
N LEU A 74 15.66 -1.58 13.08
CA LEU A 74 14.48 -2.38 12.76
C LEU A 74 14.80 -3.55 11.85
N LEU A 75 15.96 -3.53 11.19
CA LEU A 75 16.38 -4.62 10.31
C LEU A 75 17.03 -5.76 11.10
N GLU A 76 17.30 -5.57 12.38
CA GLU A 76 17.86 -6.61 13.23
C GLU A 76 16.79 -7.65 13.57
N ALA A 77 17.22 -8.91 13.69
CA ALA A 77 16.32 -10.04 13.92
C ALA A 77 15.50 -9.91 15.21
N GLY A 78 16.01 -9.16 16.20
CA GLY A 78 15.33 -8.97 17.48
C GLY A 78 14.27 -7.87 17.50
N ALA A 79 14.12 -7.11 16.41
CA ALA A 79 13.15 -6.02 16.38
C ALA A 79 11.72 -6.60 16.36
N GLY A 80 10.92 -6.22 17.37
CA GLY A 80 9.56 -6.72 17.50
C GLY A 80 8.53 -5.89 16.73
N ASP A 81 7.32 -6.45 16.57
CA ASP A 81 6.24 -5.81 15.84
C ASP A 81 5.88 -4.44 16.41
N ALA A 82 5.83 -4.31 17.74
CA ALA A 82 5.49 -3.04 18.40
C ALA A 82 6.50 -1.94 18.06
N ALA A 83 7.79 -2.27 18.02
CA ALA A 83 8.84 -1.32 17.68
C ALA A 83 8.72 -0.88 16.22
N ILE A 84 8.42 -1.82 15.31
CA ILE A 84 8.26 -1.53 13.89
C ILE A 84 7.04 -0.62 13.67
N LEU A 85 5.91 -0.94 14.30
CA LEU A 85 4.70 -0.14 14.18
C LEU A 85 4.91 1.29 14.72
N ALA A 86 5.59 1.42 15.86
CA ALA A 86 5.88 2.74 16.43
C ALA A 86 6.76 3.57 15.49
N ALA A 87 7.76 2.95 14.88
CA ALA A 87 8.65 3.63 13.94
C ALA A 87 7.90 4.04 12.67
N MET A 88 6.99 3.20 12.17
CA MET A 88 6.16 3.52 11.01
C MET A 88 5.24 4.71 11.27
N ALA A 89 4.68 4.81 12.49
CA ALA A 89 3.84 5.94 12.88
C ALA A 89 4.65 7.23 12.93
N GLU A 90 5.90 7.15 13.38
CA GLU A 90 6.80 8.29 13.44
C GLU A 90 7.39 8.67 12.09
N HIS A 91 7.69 7.65 11.25
CA HIS A 91 8.29 7.83 9.91
C HIS A 91 7.43 7.11 8.86
N PRO A 92 6.40 7.78 8.33
CA PRO A 92 5.47 7.12 7.40
C PRO A 92 6.11 6.47 6.18
N ILE A 93 7.26 6.97 5.74
CA ILE A 93 7.99 6.42 4.57
C ILE A 93 8.42 4.96 4.79
N LEU A 94 8.46 4.50 6.04
CA LEU A 94 8.86 3.12 6.37
C LEU A 94 7.82 2.09 5.94
N VAL A 95 6.57 2.50 5.73
CA VAL A 95 5.53 1.59 5.25
C VAL A 95 5.69 1.37 3.76
N ASN A 96 5.81 0.11 3.34
CA ASN A 96 5.90 -0.22 1.93
C ASN A 96 4.58 0.14 1.23
N ARG A 97 4.62 0.34 -0.09
CA ARG A 97 3.51 0.95 -0.82
C ARG A 97 3.36 0.36 -2.22
N PRO A 98 2.18 0.45 -2.82
CA PRO A 98 0.94 0.96 -2.22
C PRO A 98 0.18 -0.16 -1.51
N ILE A 99 -0.57 0.21 -0.48
CA ILE A 99 -1.54 -0.69 0.13
C ILE A 99 -2.91 -0.26 -0.37
N VAL A 100 -3.73 -1.22 -0.78
CA VAL A 100 -5.07 -0.96 -1.29
C VAL A 100 -6.07 -1.73 -0.43
N LYS A 101 -7.17 -1.07 -0.11
CA LYS A 101 -8.27 -1.66 0.66
C LYS A 101 -9.56 -1.57 -0.12
N THR A 102 -10.27 -2.69 -0.22
CA THR A 102 -11.58 -2.78 -0.87
C THR A 102 -12.49 -3.67 -0.04
N PRO A 103 -13.79 -3.83 -0.39
CA PRO A 103 -14.65 -4.81 0.28
C PRO A 103 -14.14 -6.26 0.20
N LYS A 104 -13.25 -6.56 -0.73
CA LYS A 104 -12.64 -7.90 -0.83
C LYS A 104 -11.47 -8.11 0.12
N GLY A 105 -10.98 -7.05 0.76
CA GLY A 105 -9.87 -7.12 1.70
C GLY A 105 -8.84 -6.04 1.44
N ALA A 106 -7.61 -6.28 1.85
CA ALA A 106 -6.50 -5.36 1.64
C ALA A 106 -5.26 -6.13 1.20
N ALA A 107 -4.35 -5.45 0.49
CA ALA A 107 -3.09 -6.05 0.06
C ALA A 107 -2.04 -4.98 -0.22
N LEU A 108 -0.79 -5.36 -0.06
CA LEU A 108 0.35 -4.61 -0.57
C LEU A 108 0.47 -4.99 -2.05
N CYS A 109 0.19 -4.04 -2.94
CA CYS A 109 0.11 -4.30 -4.37
C CYS A 109 1.46 -4.14 -5.06
N ARG A 110 2.31 -5.11 -4.84
CA ARG A 110 3.63 -5.23 -5.47
C ARG A 110 3.82 -6.68 -5.90
N PRO A 111 3.84 -6.98 -7.21
CA PRO A 111 3.72 -6.04 -8.33
C PRO A 111 2.34 -5.39 -8.42
N SER A 112 2.28 -4.27 -9.14
CA SER A 112 1.07 -3.42 -9.16
C SER A 112 -0.19 -4.14 -9.62
N GLU A 113 -0.08 -5.10 -10.54
CA GLU A 113 -1.25 -5.84 -11.06
C GLU A 113 -1.96 -6.68 -10.00
N ARG A 114 -1.36 -6.88 -8.84
CA ARG A 114 -2.03 -7.54 -7.71
C ARG A 114 -3.31 -6.80 -7.29
N VAL A 115 -3.41 -5.51 -7.60
CA VAL A 115 -4.60 -4.73 -7.27
C VAL A 115 -5.85 -5.30 -7.92
N PHE A 116 -5.72 -5.94 -9.08
CA PHE A 116 -6.88 -6.51 -9.78
C PHE A 116 -7.54 -7.63 -8.98
N ASP A 117 -6.81 -8.32 -8.12
CA ASP A 117 -7.38 -9.36 -7.25
C ASP A 117 -8.33 -8.77 -6.20
N LEU A 118 -8.24 -7.48 -5.94
CA LEU A 118 -9.07 -6.77 -4.98
C LEU A 118 -10.28 -6.09 -5.62
N LEU A 119 -10.38 -6.10 -6.95
CA LEU A 119 -11.42 -5.40 -7.69
C LEU A 119 -12.42 -6.40 -8.28
N GLU A 120 -13.64 -5.92 -8.55
CA GLU A 120 -14.68 -6.74 -9.18
C GLU A 120 -14.55 -6.75 -10.71
N ARG A 121 -13.88 -5.75 -11.27
CA ARG A 121 -13.67 -5.64 -12.70
C ARG A 121 -12.29 -5.07 -12.98
N ARG A 122 -11.81 -5.34 -14.20
CA ARG A 122 -10.50 -4.84 -14.63
C ARG A 122 -10.56 -4.53 -16.13
N PRO A 123 -9.66 -3.65 -16.62
CA PRO A 123 -9.56 -3.43 -18.06
C PRO A 123 -9.03 -4.70 -18.75
N GLU A 124 -9.32 -4.84 -20.03
CA GLU A 124 -8.85 -5.98 -20.83
C GLU A 124 -7.33 -6.06 -20.84
N THR A 125 -6.70 -4.91 -21.03
CA THR A 125 -5.24 -4.77 -20.94
C THR A 125 -4.91 -3.45 -20.23
N PHE A 126 -3.71 -3.38 -19.66
CA PHE A 126 -3.20 -2.16 -19.05
C PHE A 126 -1.70 -2.07 -19.35
N VAL A 127 -1.23 -0.88 -19.74
CA VAL A 127 0.19 -0.62 -19.99
C VAL A 127 0.76 0.19 -18.84
N LYS A 128 1.74 -0.37 -18.14
CA LYS A 128 2.42 0.30 -17.04
C LYS A 128 3.32 1.43 -17.55
N GLU A 129 3.79 2.27 -16.64
CA GLU A 129 4.68 3.40 -16.98
C GLU A 129 5.94 2.96 -17.72
N ASP A 130 6.46 1.78 -17.40
CA ASP A 130 7.67 1.24 -18.04
C ASP A 130 7.38 0.53 -19.36
N GLY A 131 6.12 0.47 -19.79
CA GLY A 131 5.72 -0.17 -21.03
C GLY A 131 5.30 -1.62 -20.88
N GLU A 132 5.40 -2.21 -19.69
CA GLU A 132 4.94 -3.59 -19.48
C GLU A 132 3.43 -3.66 -19.60
N VAL A 133 2.94 -4.65 -20.38
CA VAL A 133 1.52 -4.89 -20.59
C VAL A 133 1.05 -6.00 -19.67
N VAL A 134 0.00 -5.74 -18.92
CA VAL A 134 -0.59 -6.71 -18.00
C VAL A 134 -2.06 -6.91 -18.25
#